data_11a088398bc401e7eaff1f9ac766432f
#
_entry.id   11a088398bc401e7eaff1f9ac766432f
#
_cell.length_a   1.000
_cell.length_b   1.000
_cell.length_c   1.000
_cell.angle_alpha   90.00
_cell.angle_beta   90.00
_cell.angle_gamma   90.00
#
_symmetry.space_group_name_H-M   'P 1'
#
loop_
_entity.id
_entity.type
_entity.pdbx_description
1 polymer ?
#
loop_
_entity_poly.entity_id
_entity_poly.type
_entity_poly.pdbx_seq_one_letter_code
_entity_poly.pdbx_strand_id
1 'polypeptide(L)'
;MQKIAVVGSSYFEKYVEQIKTADMFPQVELFFIPDNGAPANIDINFVLNLIEEKAIQAIVLGPFDYERLAPLISIPCYIVLPNLQDFLLLHNRVKDYKKTAVVLSPQYEIDLSSLEQCLHIKYNRFFYSQDGVKDLIRQLKADGYTGVIGNSTSLMHAEKHGMDGYYYFSRKCIEDGINNALQIIRNMERENQYVSEVRSLLESTTCGVIYTDSNMTITYVNKTAFDILHCYRDSVLQKPLTDILPSKIIERLQRSGGQESNIRTNPV
;
A
#
# COMPACT_ATOMS: atom_id res chain seq x y z
N MET A 1 -0.72 11.18 16.29
CA MET A 1 0.39 11.24 15.32
C MET A 1 0.40 9.93 14.57
N GLN A 2 0.27 9.96 13.23
CA GLN A 2 0.30 8.76 12.40
C GLN A 2 1.71 8.17 12.38
N LYS A 3 1.79 6.84 12.28
CA LYS A 3 3.05 6.09 12.30
C LYS A 3 3.25 5.36 10.99
N ILE A 4 4.31 5.73 10.27
CA ILE A 4 4.63 5.17 8.96
C ILE A 4 6.06 4.64 8.97
N ALA A 5 6.25 3.42 8.47
CA ALA A 5 7.58 2.88 8.21
C ALA A 5 7.95 3.04 6.73
N VAL A 6 9.22 3.31 6.48
CA VAL A 6 9.83 3.28 5.15
C VAL A 6 10.86 2.17 5.14
N VAL A 7 10.71 1.22 4.24
CA VAL A 7 11.63 0.09 4.08
C VAL A 7 12.47 0.30 2.84
N GLY A 8 13.77 0.08 2.94
CA GLY A 8 14.64 0.19 1.78
C GLY A 8 16.13 0.24 2.10
N SER A 9 16.90 0.58 1.08
CA SER A 9 18.36 0.66 1.15
C SER A 9 18.86 1.90 1.90
N SER A 10 20.16 1.97 2.11
CA SER A 10 20.84 3.13 2.69
C SER A 10 20.60 4.45 1.92
N TYR A 11 20.22 4.39 0.65
CA TYR A 11 19.78 5.57 -0.10
C TYR A 11 18.43 6.08 0.39
N PHE A 12 17.47 5.19 0.69
CA PHE A 12 16.20 5.56 1.28
C PHE A 12 16.38 6.11 2.69
N GLU A 13 17.24 5.49 3.50
CA GLU A 13 17.58 5.97 4.83
C GLU A 13 18.02 7.42 4.81
N LYS A 14 18.96 7.77 3.91
CA LYS A 14 19.43 9.12 3.73
C LYS A 14 18.31 10.11 3.38
N TYR A 15 17.37 9.71 2.53
CA TYR A 15 16.23 10.57 2.18
C TYR A 15 15.24 10.70 3.34
N VAL A 16 14.97 9.62 4.07
CA VAL A 16 14.11 9.65 5.27
C VAL A 16 14.70 10.60 6.33
N GLU A 17 16.01 10.54 6.58
CA GLU A 17 16.65 11.44 7.52
C GLU A 17 16.61 12.92 7.08
N GLN A 18 16.74 13.19 5.78
CA GLN A 18 16.55 14.54 5.24
C GLN A 18 15.11 15.04 5.41
N ILE A 19 14.11 14.15 5.22
CA ILE A 19 12.68 14.46 5.40
C ILE A 19 12.39 14.77 6.88
N LYS A 20 12.92 13.96 7.80
CA LYS A 20 12.79 14.17 9.25
C LYS A 20 13.44 15.51 9.67
N THR A 21 14.67 15.75 9.22
CA THR A 21 15.41 16.97 9.58
C THR A 21 14.73 18.24 9.07
N ALA A 22 14.07 18.16 7.91
CA ALA A 22 13.31 19.26 7.33
C ALA A 22 11.89 19.41 7.94
N ASP A 23 11.51 18.56 8.87
CA ASP A 23 10.18 18.51 9.50
C ASP A 23 9.02 18.58 8.51
N MET A 24 9.15 17.85 7.39
CA MET A 24 8.17 17.92 6.30
C MET A 24 6.83 17.29 6.64
N PHE A 25 6.80 16.40 7.62
CA PHE A 25 5.59 15.68 8.08
C PHE A 25 5.47 15.74 9.61
N PRO A 26 5.20 16.92 10.20
CA PRO A 26 5.20 17.10 11.66
C PRO A 26 4.12 16.27 12.37
N GLN A 27 3.10 15.81 11.63
CA GLN A 27 2.03 14.95 12.15
C GLN A 27 2.36 13.44 12.05
N VAL A 28 3.54 13.06 11.52
CA VAL A 28 3.92 11.67 11.26
C VAL A 28 5.17 11.30 12.05
N GLU A 29 5.14 10.18 12.72
CA GLU A 29 6.33 9.52 13.24
C GLU A 29 6.86 8.55 12.18
N LEU A 30 8.02 8.86 11.61
CA LEU A 30 8.66 8.07 10.56
C LEU A 30 9.67 7.08 11.16
N PHE A 31 9.51 5.81 10.79
CA PHE A 31 10.45 4.73 11.08
C PHE A 31 11.18 4.34 9.81
N PHE A 32 12.46 4.04 9.91
CA PHE A 32 13.21 3.46 8.81
C PHE A 32 13.57 2.01 9.13
N ILE A 33 13.38 1.12 8.16
CA ILE A 33 13.71 -0.31 8.26
C ILE A 33 14.66 -0.65 7.13
N PRO A 34 15.92 -1.00 7.41
CA PRO A 34 16.91 -1.32 6.37
C PRO A 34 16.61 -2.65 5.68
N ASP A 35 16.81 -2.69 4.36
CA ASP A 35 16.77 -3.91 3.55
C ASP A 35 18.09 -4.71 3.56
N ASN A 36 19.07 -4.25 4.35
CA ASN A 36 20.42 -4.85 4.49
C ASN A 36 21.16 -5.03 3.15
N GLY A 37 20.88 -4.14 2.18
CA GLY A 37 21.59 -4.05 0.90
C GLY A 37 21.15 -5.05 -0.17
N ALA A 38 20.20 -5.94 0.15
CA ALA A 38 19.51 -6.74 -0.84
C ALA A 38 18.11 -7.12 -0.30
N PRO A 39 17.06 -7.08 -1.12
CA PRO A 39 15.71 -7.45 -0.71
C PRO A 39 15.62 -8.85 -0.10
N ALA A 40 16.53 -9.76 -0.51
CA ALA A 40 16.63 -11.12 0.04
C ALA A 40 17.02 -11.15 1.54
N ASN A 41 17.59 -10.07 2.07
CA ASN A 41 18.16 -10.04 3.42
C ASN A 41 17.23 -9.36 4.44
N ILE A 42 16.04 -8.91 4.04
CA ILE A 42 15.06 -8.38 5.00
C ILE A 42 14.65 -9.50 5.97
N ASP A 43 14.78 -9.22 7.25
CA ASP A 43 14.22 -10.06 8.31
C ASP A 43 12.72 -9.76 8.45
N ILE A 44 11.91 -10.63 7.85
CA ILE A 44 10.44 -10.49 7.85
C ILE A 44 9.89 -10.48 9.28
N ASN A 45 10.41 -11.34 10.16
CA ASN A 45 9.93 -11.41 11.55
C ASN A 45 10.25 -10.11 12.30
N PHE A 46 11.42 -9.54 12.05
CA PHE A 46 11.76 -8.22 12.61
C PHE A 46 10.79 -7.14 12.14
N VAL A 47 10.43 -7.12 10.85
CA VAL A 47 9.46 -6.15 10.30
C VAL A 47 8.09 -6.32 10.95
N LEU A 48 7.57 -7.55 11.03
CA LEU A 48 6.26 -7.84 11.63
C LEU A 48 6.23 -7.46 13.12
N ASN A 49 7.25 -7.82 13.88
CA ASN A 49 7.36 -7.44 15.29
C ASN A 49 7.41 -5.92 15.47
N LEU A 50 8.14 -5.20 14.62
CA LEU A 50 8.22 -3.75 14.69
C LEU A 50 6.88 -3.07 14.37
N ILE A 51 6.10 -3.62 13.40
CA ILE A 51 4.76 -3.14 13.08
C ILE A 51 3.87 -3.19 14.32
N GLU A 52 3.87 -4.32 15.02
CA GLU A 52 3.05 -4.51 16.23
C GLU A 52 3.56 -3.65 17.39
N GLU A 53 4.86 -3.71 17.70
CA GLU A 53 5.47 -2.99 18.82
C GLU A 53 5.29 -1.47 18.72
N LYS A 54 5.50 -0.92 17.53
CA LYS A 54 5.39 0.52 17.28
C LYS A 54 3.99 0.95 16.86
N ALA A 55 3.06 0.01 16.64
CA ALA A 55 1.72 0.27 16.10
C ALA A 55 1.79 1.06 14.78
N ILE A 56 2.59 0.58 13.85
CA ILE A 56 2.77 1.19 12.51
C ILE A 56 1.46 1.02 11.73
N GLN A 57 1.00 2.09 11.09
CA GLN A 57 -0.30 2.14 10.42
C GLN A 57 -0.22 1.96 8.89
N ALA A 58 0.95 2.24 8.31
CA ALA A 58 1.23 1.99 6.90
C ALA A 58 2.73 1.83 6.65
N ILE A 59 3.08 1.16 5.55
CA ILE A 59 4.46 0.97 5.12
C ILE A 59 4.66 1.49 3.71
N VAL A 60 5.76 2.19 3.50
CA VAL A 60 6.27 2.65 2.21
C VAL A 60 7.45 1.77 1.82
N LEU A 61 7.39 1.14 0.66
CA LEU A 61 8.29 0.08 0.23
C LEU A 61 8.85 0.36 -1.15
N GLY A 62 10.10 -0.01 -1.38
CA GLY A 62 10.62 -0.19 -2.74
C GLY A 62 9.95 -1.39 -3.44
N PRO A 63 10.07 -1.49 -4.78
CA PRO A 63 9.38 -2.53 -5.56
C PRO A 63 9.67 -3.95 -5.10
N PHE A 64 10.94 -4.28 -4.86
CA PHE A 64 11.35 -5.63 -4.47
C PHE A 64 10.89 -6.01 -3.06
N ASP A 65 10.92 -5.04 -2.14
CA ASP A 65 10.46 -5.25 -0.77
C ASP A 65 8.94 -5.41 -0.72
N TYR A 66 8.23 -4.69 -1.61
CA TYR A 66 6.79 -4.79 -1.73
C TYR A 66 6.33 -6.21 -2.10
N GLU A 67 6.95 -6.84 -3.10
CA GLU A 67 6.58 -8.20 -3.51
C GLU A 67 6.72 -9.24 -2.39
N ARG A 68 7.72 -9.03 -1.52
CA ARG A 68 8.02 -9.97 -0.43
C ARG A 68 7.20 -9.71 0.83
N LEU A 69 7.00 -8.45 1.18
CA LEU A 69 6.41 -8.05 2.44
C LEU A 69 4.90 -7.86 2.35
N ALA A 70 4.38 -7.27 1.27
CA ALA A 70 2.96 -6.94 1.16
C ALA A 70 2.01 -8.13 1.35
N PRO A 71 2.32 -9.36 0.85
CA PRO A 71 1.47 -10.52 1.09
C PRO A 71 1.40 -10.99 2.54
N LEU A 72 2.36 -10.57 3.39
CA LEU A 72 2.53 -11.01 4.77
C LEU A 72 2.08 -9.96 5.79
N ILE A 73 1.79 -8.76 5.34
CA ILE A 73 1.51 -7.60 6.18
C ILE A 73 0.02 -7.25 6.07
N SER A 74 -0.66 -7.08 7.20
CA SER A 74 -2.09 -6.76 7.27
C SER A 74 -2.41 -5.26 7.18
N ILE A 75 -1.40 -4.39 7.32
CA ILE A 75 -1.56 -2.94 7.20
C ILE A 75 -1.29 -2.47 5.76
N PRO A 76 -1.79 -1.28 5.36
CA PRO A 76 -1.58 -0.73 4.03
C PRO A 76 -0.10 -0.64 3.65
N CYS A 77 0.21 -1.15 2.46
CA CYS A 77 1.53 -1.05 1.85
C CYS A 77 1.48 -0.14 0.63
N TYR A 78 2.35 0.85 0.57
CA TYR A 78 2.51 1.72 -0.59
C TYR A 78 3.84 1.47 -1.29
N ILE A 79 3.79 1.19 -2.59
CA ILE A 79 4.97 0.97 -3.41
C ILE A 79 5.49 2.31 -3.96
N VAL A 80 6.77 2.59 -3.75
CA VAL A 80 7.46 3.73 -4.36
C VAL A 80 8.02 3.28 -5.71
N LEU A 81 7.60 3.94 -6.77
CA LEU A 81 8.13 3.74 -8.10
C LEU A 81 8.87 5.01 -8.55
N PRO A 82 10.01 4.89 -9.24
CA PRO A 82 10.65 6.05 -9.85
C PRO A 82 9.74 6.57 -10.98
N ASN A 83 9.71 7.87 -11.15
CA ASN A 83 8.88 8.54 -12.15
C ASN A 83 9.71 9.31 -13.18
N LEU A 84 9.06 9.88 -14.19
CA LEU A 84 9.76 10.65 -15.23
C LEU A 84 10.51 11.87 -14.68
N GLN A 85 10.01 12.48 -13.60
CA GLN A 85 10.69 13.62 -12.97
C GLN A 85 12.03 13.20 -12.36
N ASP A 86 12.12 12.00 -11.80
CA ASP A 86 13.38 11.49 -11.23
C ASP A 86 14.43 11.33 -12.33
N PHE A 87 14.04 10.79 -13.48
CA PHE A 87 14.92 10.67 -14.64
C PHE A 87 15.30 12.02 -15.23
N LEU A 88 14.41 13.01 -15.25
CA LEU A 88 14.73 14.37 -15.67
C LEU A 88 15.77 15.02 -14.75
N LEU A 89 15.67 14.83 -13.44
CA LEU A 89 16.67 15.30 -12.49
C LEU A 89 18.03 14.62 -12.69
N LEU A 90 18.02 13.32 -13.00
CA LEU A 90 19.23 12.57 -13.33
C LEU A 90 19.86 13.02 -14.64
N HIS A 91 19.06 13.39 -15.64
CA HIS A 91 19.56 13.89 -16.93
C HIS A 91 20.58 15.00 -16.77
N ASN A 92 20.34 15.94 -15.88
CA ASN A 92 21.24 17.06 -15.61
C ASN A 92 22.55 16.65 -14.89
N ARG A 93 22.60 15.43 -14.35
CA ARG A 93 23.78 14.92 -13.63
C ARG A 93 24.66 14.02 -14.48
N VAL A 94 24.07 13.39 -15.49
CA VAL A 94 24.77 12.44 -16.34
C VAL A 94 25.36 13.17 -17.55
N LYS A 95 26.68 13.22 -17.63
CA LYS A 95 27.40 14.00 -18.66
C LYS A 95 27.42 13.31 -20.03
N ASP A 96 27.36 12.00 -20.07
CA ASP A 96 27.44 11.21 -21.30
C ASP A 96 26.51 9.98 -21.26
N TYR A 97 25.30 10.14 -21.79
CA TYR A 97 24.31 9.05 -21.83
C TYR A 97 24.72 7.88 -22.73
N LYS A 98 25.59 8.09 -23.72
CA LYS A 98 26.10 7.02 -24.56
C LYS A 98 26.96 6.04 -23.79
N LYS A 99 27.52 6.49 -22.69
CA LYS A 99 28.37 5.70 -21.79
C LYS A 99 27.69 5.35 -20.48
N THR A 100 26.43 5.69 -20.33
CA THR A 100 25.63 5.39 -19.13
C THR A 100 24.49 4.45 -19.51
N ALA A 101 24.34 3.35 -18.77
CA ALA A 101 23.29 2.36 -18.91
C ALA A 101 22.16 2.63 -17.92
N VAL A 102 20.91 2.51 -18.35
CA VAL A 102 19.74 2.45 -17.46
C VAL A 102 19.43 0.99 -17.19
N VAL A 103 19.59 0.55 -15.95
CA VAL A 103 19.43 -0.84 -15.53
C VAL A 103 18.14 -0.99 -14.73
N LEU A 104 17.16 -1.67 -15.31
CA LEU A 104 15.79 -1.78 -14.81
C LEU A 104 15.42 -3.24 -14.50
N SER A 105 14.51 -3.43 -13.55
CA SER A 105 13.83 -4.71 -13.39
C SER A 105 12.70 -4.83 -14.42
N PRO A 106 12.51 -5.99 -15.08
CA PRO A 106 11.41 -6.19 -16.02
C PRO A 106 10.01 -6.03 -15.40
N GLN A 107 9.89 -6.28 -14.10
CA GLN A 107 8.64 -6.18 -13.37
C GLN A 107 8.16 -4.73 -13.16
N TYR A 108 9.08 -3.77 -13.26
CA TYR A 108 8.84 -2.35 -13.00
C TYR A 108 9.41 -1.51 -14.14
N GLU A 109 8.94 -1.79 -15.34
CA GLU A 109 9.31 -1.04 -16.53
C GLU A 109 8.77 0.40 -16.44
N ILE A 110 9.66 1.36 -16.64
CA ILE A 110 9.32 2.77 -16.68
C ILE A 110 9.25 3.18 -18.15
N ASP A 111 8.12 3.70 -18.57
CA ASP A 111 8.01 4.28 -19.90
C ASP A 111 8.76 5.62 -19.96
N LEU A 112 9.96 5.58 -20.51
CA LEU A 112 10.80 6.75 -20.73
C LEU A 112 10.56 7.41 -22.11
N SER A 113 9.65 6.91 -22.92
CA SER A 113 9.45 7.34 -24.31
C SER A 113 9.15 8.83 -24.42
N SER A 114 8.28 9.35 -23.58
CA SER A 114 7.96 10.79 -23.55
C SER A 114 9.17 11.65 -23.21
N LEU A 115 9.99 11.20 -22.27
CA LEU A 115 11.21 11.92 -21.87
C LEU A 115 12.26 11.86 -22.96
N GLU A 116 12.46 10.69 -23.57
CA GLU A 116 13.37 10.52 -24.71
C GLU A 116 13.00 11.44 -25.87
N GLN A 117 11.70 11.55 -26.16
CA GLN A 117 11.19 12.45 -27.22
C GLN A 117 11.41 13.92 -26.87
N CYS A 118 11.09 14.34 -25.65
CA CYS A 118 11.25 15.73 -25.22
C CYS A 118 12.72 16.17 -25.19
N LEU A 119 13.61 15.29 -24.78
CA LEU A 119 15.04 15.61 -24.64
C LEU A 119 15.87 15.29 -25.90
N HIS A 120 15.26 14.72 -26.95
CA HIS A 120 15.93 14.26 -28.17
C HIS A 120 17.09 13.31 -27.89
N ILE A 121 16.93 12.40 -26.93
CA ILE A 121 17.91 11.39 -26.54
C ILE A 121 17.29 10.00 -26.60
N LYS A 122 18.14 8.98 -26.49
CA LYS A 122 17.72 7.60 -26.29
C LYS A 122 18.51 6.99 -25.15
N TYR A 123 17.80 6.48 -24.15
CA TYR A 123 18.39 5.76 -23.03
C TYR A 123 18.81 4.34 -23.46
N ASN A 124 20.03 3.94 -23.12
CA ASN A 124 20.47 2.55 -23.24
C ASN A 124 19.90 1.76 -22.08
N ARG A 125 18.75 1.10 -22.32
CA ARG A 125 18.00 0.35 -21.31
C ARG A 125 18.42 -1.12 -21.30
N PHE A 126 18.65 -1.67 -20.13
CA PHE A 126 19.00 -3.06 -19.90
C PHE A 126 18.14 -3.62 -18.78
N PHE A 127 17.66 -4.83 -18.98
CA PHE A 127 16.81 -5.51 -18.02
C PHE A 127 17.56 -6.71 -17.44
N TYR A 128 17.36 -6.99 -16.16
CA TYR A 128 18.01 -8.11 -15.49
C TYR A 128 17.00 -8.95 -14.70
N SER A 129 17.26 -10.26 -14.60
CA SER A 129 16.64 -11.14 -13.61
C SER A 129 17.30 -10.92 -12.24
N GLN A 130 16.62 -11.25 -11.14
CA GLN A 130 17.10 -11.00 -9.77
C GLN A 130 18.57 -11.46 -9.54
N ASP A 131 18.97 -12.58 -10.12
CA ASP A 131 20.33 -13.12 -9.99
C ASP A 131 21.31 -12.64 -11.06
N GLY A 132 20.81 -12.01 -12.13
CA GLY A 132 21.61 -11.64 -13.31
C GLY A 132 22.27 -10.27 -13.26
N VAL A 133 21.98 -9.44 -12.27
CA VAL A 133 22.47 -8.04 -12.20
C VAL A 133 23.99 -7.94 -12.18
N LYS A 134 24.65 -8.81 -11.44
CA LYS A 134 26.12 -8.85 -11.33
C LYS A 134 26.79 -9.10 -12.67
N ASP A 135 26.29 -10.08 -13.41
CA ASP A 135 26.86 -10.46 -14.72
C ASP A 135 26.54 -9.40 -15.77
N LEU A 136 25.33 -8.83 -15.74
CA LEU A 136 24.97 -7.68 -16.60
C LEU A 136 25.93 -6.51 -16.36
N ILE A 137 26.16 -6.08 -15.13
CA ILE A 137 27.05 -4.96 -14.82
C ILE A 137 28.49 -5.24 -15.29
N ARG A 138 28.99 -6.47 -15.12
CA ARG A 138 30.31 -6.87 -15.62
C ARG A 138 30.40 -6.77 -17.14
N GLN A 139 29.36 -7.22 -17.85
CA GLN A 139 29.28 -7.11 -19.29
C GLN A 139 29.24 -5.66 -19.75
N LEU A 140 28.39 -4.83 -19.13
CA LEU A 140 28.31 -3.40 -19.44
C LEU A 140 29.66 -2.70 -19.28
N LYS A 141 30.43 -3.03 -18.24
CA LYS A 141 31.79 -2.52 -18.07
C LYS A 141 32.71 -2.95 -19.21
N ALA A 142 32.64 -4.20 -19.63
CA ALA A 142 33.43 -4.73 -20.76
C ALA A 142 33.04 -4.02 -22.07
N ASP A 143 31.76 -3.66 -22.25
CA ASP A 143 31.23 -2.95 -23.41
C ASP A 143 31.54 -1.43 -23.36
N GLY A 144 32.29 -0.98 -22.36
CA GLY A 144 32.80 0.39 -22.23
C GLY A 144 31.80 1.39 -21.61
N TYR A 145 30.78 0.91 -20.93
CA TYR A 145 29.94 1.81 -20.12
C TYR A 145 30.72 2.29 -18.88
N THR A 146 30.53 3.56 -18.54
CA THR A 146 31.20 4.22 -17.42
C THR A 146 30.25 4.53 -16.27
N GLY A 147 28.94 4.60 -16.52
CA GLY A 147 27.93 4.89 -15.52
C GLY A 147 26.71 3.98 -15.61
N VAL A 148 26.02 3.83 -14.49
CA VAL A 148 24.77 3.08 -14.35
C VAL A 148 23.74 3.91 -13.63
N ILE A 149 22.57 4.07 -14.24
CA ILE A 149 21.35 4.56 -13.58
C ILE A 149 20.56 3.32 -13.15
N GLY A 150 20.29 3.16 -11.86
CA GLY A 150 19.63 1.96 -11.38
C GLY A 150 19.20 2.03 -9.92
N ASN A 151 18.77 0.89 -9.38
CA ASN A 151 18.48 0.71 -7.96
C ASN A 151 19.75 0.45 -7.14
N SER A 152 19.60 0.33 -5.81
CA SER A 152 20.71 0.09 -4.87
C SER A 152 21.57 -1.11 -5.24
N THR A 153 20.96 -2.23 -5.64
CA THR A 153 21.68 -3.46 -6.03
C THR A 153 22.54 -3.24 -7.28
N SER A 154 21.96 -2.59 -8.31
CA SER A 154 22.69 -2.25 -9.53
C SER A 154 23.88 -1.33 -9.24
N LEU A 155 23.66 -0.32 -8.39
CA LEU A 155 24.71 0.63 -8.01
C LEU A 155 25.81 -0.03 -7.21
N MET A 156 25.49 -0.87 -6.25
CA MET A 156 26.49 -1.61 -5.48
C MET A 156 27.42 -2.44 -6.38
N HIS A 157 26.87 -3.07 -7.41
CA HIS A 157 27.69 -3.81 -8.37
C HIS A 157 28.46 -2.88 -9.32
N ALA A 158 27.87 -1.77 -9.75
CA ALA A 158 28.55 -0.78 -10.59
C ALA A 158 29.79 -0.18 -9.90
N GLU A 159 29.66 0.24 -8.65
CA GLU A 159 30.77 0.77 -7.83
C GLU A 159 31.90 -0.25 -7.66
N LYS A 160 31.59 -1.53 -7.39
CA LYS A 160 32.59 -2.61 -7.30
C LYS A 160 33.39 -2.80 -8.59
N HIS A 161 32.85 -2.40 -9.75
CA HIS A 161 33.51 -2.45 -11.04
C HIS A 161 34.09 -1.11 -11.50
N GLY A 162 34.12 -0.11 -10.60
CA GLY A 162 34.65 1.23 -10.89
C GLY A 162 33.81 1.98 -11.93
N MET A 163 32.50 1.86 -11.87
CA MET A 163 31.53 2.63 -12.67
C MET A 163 30.81 3.62 -11.78
N ASP A 164 30.42 4.76 -12.34
CA ASP A 164 29.62 5.77 -11.63
C ASP A 164 28.18 5.26 -11.43
N GLY A 165 27.66 5.36 -10.20
CA GLY A 165 26.30 4.95 -9.86
C GLY A 165 25.37 6.15 -9.70
N TYR A 166 24.22 6.09 -10.36
CA TYR A 166 23.18 7.12 -10.27
C TYR A 166 21.86 6.46 -9.83
N TYR A 167 21.46 6.75 -8.59
CA TYR A 167 20.24 6.20 -8.01
C TYR A 167 19.00 6.85 -8.62
N TYR A 168 18.07 6.06 -9.16
CA TYR A 168 16.94 6.60 -9.90
C TYR A 168 15.76 7.02 -9.03
N PHE A 169 15.71 6.66 -7.75
CA PHE A 169 14.76 7.24 -6.83
C PHE A 169 15.27 8.58 -6.30
N SER A 170 14.39 9.55 -6.21
CA SER A 170 14.67 10.83 -5.55
C SER A 170 14.07 10.89 -4.16
N ARG A 171 14.48 11.90 -3.38
CA ARG A 171 13.80 12.24 -2.12
C ARG A 171 12.31 12.48 -2.36
N LYS A 172 11.95 13.12 -3.47
CA LYS A 172 10.57 13.43 -3.83
C LYS A 172 9.69 12.18 -3.97
N CYS A 173 10.21 11.10 -4.55
CA CYS A 173 9.51 9.82 -4.61
C CYS A 173 9.12 9.31 -3.21
N ILE A 174 10.02 9.43 -2.23
CA ILE A 174 9.75 8.99 -0.86
C ILE A 174 8.73 9.91 -0.20
N GLU A 175 8.83 11.23 -0.40
CA GLU A 175 7.85 12.21 0.08
C GLU A 175 6.45 11.89 -0.46
N ASP A 176 6.34 11.61 -1.76
CA ASP A 176 5.08 11.25 -2.40
C ASP A 176 4.56 9.90 -1.87
N GLY A 177 5.45 8.94 -1.64
CA GLY A 177 5.11 7.66 -1.00
C GLY A 177 4.52 7.85 0.39
N ILE A 178 5.14 8.69 1.23
CA ILE A 178 4.65 9.02 2.57
C ILE A 178 3.30 9.74 2.49
N ASN A 179 3.14 10.72 1.58
CA ASN A 179 1.87 11.41 1.38
C ASN A 179 0.75 10.46 0.98
N ASN A 180 1.01 9.53 0.06
CA ASN A 180 0.02 8.55 -0.37
C ASN A 180 -0.34 7.58 0.75
N ALA A 181 0.64 7.11 1.53
CA ALA A 181 0.40 6.29 2.71
C ALA A 181 -0.48 7.02 3.74
N LEU A 182 -0.23 8.33 3.98
CA LEU A 182 -1.06 9.17 4.82
C LEU A 182 -2.50 9.28 4.31
N GLN A 183 -2.70 9.44 3.01
CA GLN A 183 -4.05 9.49 2.43
C GLN A 183 -4.80 8.18 2.65
N ILE A 184 -4.12 7.04 2.50
CA ILE A 184 -4.73 5.73 2.75
C ILE A 184 -5.16 5.62 4.22
N ILE A 185 -4.29 5.96 5.18
CA ILE A 185 -4.62 5.94 6.61
C ILE A 185 -5.85 6.83 6.89
N ARG A 186 -5.85 8.08 6.40
CA ARG A 186 -6.96 9.02 6.60
C ARG A 186 -8.28 8.52 5.99
N ASN A 187 -8.23 7.89 4.83
CA ASN A 187 -9.42 7.33 4.21
C ASN A 187 -9.98 6.17 5.04
N MET A 188 -9.11 5.28 5.53
CA MET A 188 -9.52 4.19 6.42
C MET A 188 -10.10 4.69 7.74
N GLU A 189 -9.49 5.72 8.34
CA GLU A 189 -10.00 6.35 9.57
C GLU A 189 -11.39 6.96 9.35
N ARG A 190 -11.60 7.67 8.23
CA ARG A 190 -12.91 8.25 7.86
C ARG A 190 -13.95 7.17 7.61
N GLU A 191 -13.60 6.11 6.92
CA GLU A 191 -14.52 4.99 6.65
C GLU A 191 -14.94 4.32 7.96
N ASN A 192 -13.98 4.03 8.85
CA ASN A 192 -14.25 3.46 10.17
C ASN A 192 -15.13 4.39 11.02
N GLN A 193 -14.87 5.70 10.99
CA GLN A 193 -15.69 6.69 11.68
C GLN A 193 -17.11 6.69 11.12
N TYR A 194 -17.27 6.73 9.81
CA TYR A 194 -18.58 6.71 9.15
C TYR A 194 -19.38 5.44 9.50
N VAL A 195 -18.73 4.28 9.45
CA VAL A 195 -19.36 3.01 9.86
C VAL A 195 -19.80 3.06 11.32
N SER A 196 -18.97 3.62 12.21
CA SER A 196 -19.30 3.78 13.63
C SER A 196 -20.47 4.73 13.85
N GLU A 197 -20.52 5.86 13.13
CA GLU A 197 -21.63 6.83 13.19
C GLU A 197 -22.94 6.20 12.71
N VAL A 198 -22.94 5.53 11.55
CA VAL A 198 -24.12 4.83 11.03
C VAL A 198 -24.60 3.76 12.02
N ARG A 199 -23.67 3.00 12.61
CA ARG A 199 -24.03 2.01 13.63
C ARG A 199 -24.66 2.66 14.86
N SER A 200 -24.11 3.76 15.34
CA SER A 200 -24.66 4.51 16.49
C SER A 200 -26.08 5.05 16.20
N LEU A 201 -26.30 5.56 14.98
CA LEU A 201 -27.63 6.00 14.55
C LEU A 201 -28.62 4.83 14.52
N LEU A 202 -28.26 3.70 13.96
CA LEU A 202 -29.10 2.51 13.93
C LEU A 202 -29.42 1.97 15.34
N GLU A 203 -28.44 1.99 16.26
CA GLU A 203 -28.64 1.57 17.65
C GLU A 203 -29.54 2.53 18.44
N SER A 204 -29.59 3.80 18.06
CA SER A 204 -30.44 4.82 18.72
C SER A 204 -31.86 4.89 18.18
N THR A 205 -32.18 4.19 17.09
CA THR A 205 -33.52 4.21 16.51
C THR A 205 -34.53 3.45 17.38
N THR A 206 -35.78 3.93 17.38
CA THR A 206 -36.91 3.27 18.05
C THR A 206 -37.50 2.14 17.21
N CYS A 207 -37.00 1.92 16.00
CA CYS A 207 -37.41 0.84 15.10
C CYS A 207 -36.40 -0.30 15.19
N GLY A 208 -36.89 -1.55 15.17
CA GLY A 208 -36.05 -2.73 15.01
C GLY A 208 -35.47 -2.75 13.58
N VAL A 209 -34.15 -2.83 13.47
CA VAL A 209 -33.44 -2.92 12.20
C VAL A 209 -32.71 -4.27 12.11
N ILE A 210 -32.98 -5.01 11.03
CA ILE A 210 -32.27 -6.22 10.68
C ILE A 210 -31.70 -6.05 9.28
N TYR A 211 -30.42 -6.34 9.10
CA TYR A 211 -29.77 -6.35 7.79
C TYR A 211 -29.31 -7.78 7.45
N THR A 212 -29.55 -8.19 6.20
CA THR A 212 -29.17 -9.51 5.69
C THR A 212 -28.27 -9.38 4.46
N ASP A 213 -27.50 -10.40 4.21
CA ASP A 213 -26.80 -10.56 2.92
C ASP A 213 -27.77 -11.03 1.81
N SER A 214 -27.23 -11.26 0.60
CA SER A 214 -27.99 -11.75 -0.56
C SER A 214 -28.63 -13.15 -0.36
N ASN A 215 -28.14 -13.91 0.61
CA ASN A 215 -28.64 -15.24 0.95
C ASN A 215 -29.69 -15.21 2.09
N MET A 216 -30.14 -14.01 2.47
CA MET A 216 -31.02 -13.78 3.61
C MET A 216 -30.40 -14.20 4.96
N THR A 217 -29.07 -14.24 5.06
CA THR A 217 -28.34 -14.48 6.31
C THR A 217 -28.22 -13.17 7.08
N ILE A 218 -28.56 -13.15 8.35
CA ILE A 218 -28.56 -11.97 9.20
C ILE A 218 -27.11 -11.56 9.51
N THR A 219 -26.72 -10.36 9.06
CA THR A 219 -25.37 -9.79 9.27
C THR A 219 -25.35 -8.67 10.29
N TYR A 220 -26.48 -8.00 10.52
CA TYR A 220 -26.62 -6.96 11.54
C TYR A 220 -28.04 -6.95 12.12
N VAL A 221 -28.14 -6.65 13.41
CA VAL A 221 -29.39 -6.44 14.16
C VAL A 221 -29.12 -5.34 15.20
N ASN A 222 -29.97 -4.32 15.29
CA ASN A 222 -29.86 -3.29 16.32
C ASN A 222 -30.51 -3.74 17.65
N LYS A 223 -30.21 -3.00 18.71
CA LYS A 223 -30.75 -3.28 20.06
C LYS A 223 -32.29 -3.36 20.08
N THR A 224 -32.97 -2.42 19.45
CA THR A 224 -34.44 -2.39 19.40
C THR A 224 -35.03 -3.63 18.74
N ALA A 225 -34.39 -4.19 17.71
CA ALA A 225 -34.86 -5.45 17.11
C ALA A 225 -34.67 -6.65 18.05
N PHE A 226 -33.59 -6.72 18.82
CA PHE A 226 -33.44 -7.75 19.86
C PHE A 226 -34.52 -7.66 20.92
N ASP A 227 -34.82 -6.45 21.38
CA ASP A 227 -35.87 -6.22 22.39
C ASP A 227 -37.26 -6.64 21.86
N ILE A 228 -37.57 -6.29 20.59
CA ILE A 228 -38.85 -6.65 19.94
C ILE A 228 -38.98 -8.17 19.71
N LEU A 229 -37.87 -8.81 19.29
CA LEU A 229 -37.86 -10.24 18.97
C LEU A 229 -37.65 -11.14 20.21
N HIS A 230 -37.39 -10.54 21.36
CA HIS A 230 -37.08 -11.24 22.61
C HIS A 230 -35.93 -12.25 22.47
N CYS A 231 -34.88 -11.90 21.71
CA CYS A 231 -33.75 -12.75 21.41
C CYS A 231 -32.40 -12.13 21.82
N TYR A 232 -31.36 -12.97 21.91
CA TYR A 232 -30.01 -12.53 22.22
C TYR A 232 -29.17 -12.41 20.94
N ARG A 233 -28.21 -11.50 20.94
CA ARG A 233 -27.36 -11.20 19.78
C ARG A 233 -26.71 -12.45 19.19
N ASP A 234 -26.06 -13.26 20.02
CA ASP A 234 -25.33 -14.45 19.58
C ASP A 234 -26.25 -15.58 19.07
N SER A 235 -27.56 -15.49 19.37
CA SER A 235 -28.54 -16.47 18.90
C SER A 235 -29.10 -16.15 17.51
N VAL A 236 -28.82 -14.97 16.95
CA VAL A 236 -29.47 -14.44 15.74
C VAL A 236 -28.49 -14.16 14.60
N LEU A 237 -27.30 -13.66 14.91
CA LEU A 237 -26.30 -13.35 13.89
C LEU A 237 -25.83 -14.61 13.16
N GLN A 238 -25.55 -14.46 11.87
CA GLN A 238 -25.13 -15.55 10.95
C GLN A 238 -26.18 -16.66 10.77
N LYS A 239 -27.44 -16.40 11.14
CA LYS A 239 -28.56 -17.34 10.87
C LYS A 239 -29.44 -16.84 9.73
N PRO A 240 -30.15 -17.75 9.04
CA PRO A 240 -31.15 -17.37 8.05
C PRO A 240 -32.25 -16.52 8.69
N LEU A 241 -32.73 -15.49 7.99
CA LEU A 241 -33.86 -14.68 8.45
C LEU A 241 -35.12 -15.48 8.70
N THR A 242 -35.28 -16.61 7.99
CA THR A 242 -36.37 -17.58 8.13
C THR A 242 -36.47 -18.20 9.52
N ASP A 243 -35.37 -18.28 10.26
CA ASP A 243 -35.35 -18.86 11.61
C ASP A 243 -35.91 -17.90 12.67
N ILE A 244 -36.02 -16.62 12.29
CA ILE A 244 -36.36 -15.53 13.23
C ILE A 244 -37.70 -14.91 12.91
N LEU A 245 -38.03 -14.76 11.62
CA LEU A 245 -39.28 -14.14 11.18
C LEU A 245 -40.25 -15.17 10.55
N PRO A 246 -41.57 -15.02 10.79
CA PRO A 246 -42.57 -15.87 10.16
C PRO A 246 -42.51 -15.81 8.63
N SER A 247 -42.72 -16.93 7.95
CA SER A 247 -42.63 -17.05 6.49
C SER A 247 -43.51 -16.03 5.73
N LYS A 248 -44.70 -15.69 6.26
CA LYS A 248 -45.58 -14.65 5.69
C LYS A 248 -44.95 -13.28 5.63
N ILE A 249 -44.10 -12.93 6.59
CA ILE A 249 -43.39 -11.65 6.62
C ILE A 249 -42.27 -11.66 5.56
N ILE A 250 -41.56 -12.77 5.45
CA ILE A 250 -40.48 -12.96 4.47
C ILE A 250 -41.00 -12.88 3.04
N GLU A 251 -42.14 -13.55 2.75
CA GLU A 251 -42.80 -13.47 1.44
C GLU A 251 -43.17 -12.02 1.07
N ARG A 252 -43.64 -11.22 2.03
CA ARG A 252 -43.96 -9.81 1.82
C ARG A 252 -42.71 -9.00 1.52
N LEU A 253 -41.62 -9.18 2.28
CA LEU A 253 -40.33 -8.55 2.04
C LEU A 253 -39.77 -8.85 0.65
N GLN A 254 -39.87 -10.12 0.21
CA GLN A 254 -39.43 -10.53 -1.12
C GLN A 254 -40.26 -9.89 -2.24
N ARG A 255 -41.56 -9.75 -2.07
CA ARG A 255 -42.45 -9.10 -3.05
C ARG A 255 -42.27 -7.60 -3.14
N SER A 256 -41.86 -6.94 -2.05
CA SER A 256 -41.61 -5.49 -1.98
C SER A 256 -40.21 -5.08 -2.45
N GLY A 257 -39.41 -6.04 -2.95
CA GLY A 257 -38.04 -5.76 -3.39
C GLY A 257 -37.06 -5.43 -2.25
N GLY A 258 -37.38 -5.92 -1.04
CA GLY A 258 -36.52 -5.73 0.13
C GLY A 258 -36.62 -4.38 0.82
N GLN A 259 -37.55 -3.50 0.38
CA GLN A 259 -37.83 -2.22 1.03
C GLN A 259 -39.21 -2.27 1.70
N GLU A 260 -39.31 -2.70 2.94
CA GLU A 260 -40.47 -2.40 3.77
C GLU A 260 -40.08 -1.77 5.11
N SER A 261 -40.55 -0.56 5.28
CA SER A 261 -40.69 0.11 6.54
C SER A 261 -42.03 -0.31 7.17
N ASN A 262 -42.02 -0.67 8.44
CA ASN A 262 -43.17 -0.90 9.31
C ASN A 262 -43.90 -2.24 9.23
N ILE A 263 -43.21 -3.31 9.60
CA ILE A 263 -43.89 -4.55 10.04
C ILE A 263 -44.27 -4.34 11.52
N ARG A 264 -45.57 -4.12 11.79
CA ARG A 264 -46.10 -4.17 13.14
C ARG A 264 -46.36 -5.63 13.48
N THR A 265 -45.56 -6.22 14.35
CA THR A 265 -45.92 -7.50 14.99
C THR A 265 -46.77 -7.17 16.20
N ASN A 266 -48.05 -7.59 16.22
CA ASN A 266 -48.78 -7.63 17.47
C ASN A 266 -48.13 -8.71 18.33
N PRO A 267 -47.78 -8.47 19.58
CA PRO A 267 -47.35 -9.52 20.48
C PRO A 267 -48.53 -10.49 20.65
N VAL A 268 -48.26 -11.76 20.52
CA VAL A 268 -49.17 -12.85 20.87
C VAL A 268 -49.15 -13.06 22.37
#